data_2bf362cca3f71e76cfe227c129271a55
#
_entry.id   2bf362cca3f71e76cfe227c129271a55
#
_cell.length_a   1.000
_cell.length_b   1.000
_cell.length_c   1.000
_cell.angle_alpha   90.00
_cell.angle_beta   90.00
_cell.angle_gamma   90.00
#
_symmetry.space_group_name_H-M   'P 1'
#
loop_
_entity.id
_entity.type
_entity.pdbx_description
1 polymer ?
#
loop_
_entity_poly.entity_id
_entity_poly.type
_entity_poly.pdbx_seq_one_letter_code
_entity_poly.pdbx_strand_id
1 'polypeptide(L)'
;MTSVQSASVASSGSLTRNERLDRLPFNKAHRKLLVASGIGWAFDAMDVGLVSFVVAAIAADPHFNLTPTEKSWVLSIGFVGMAIGAALGGFVADRVGRKTVFSATLVIFGLANGGMALSWSLAALLIARLIIGLGLGAELPVASTLVSEFSPTKQRGRMTVLLESFWAVGWIVAACIGYFVIPNTGDWG
;
A
#
# COMPACT_ATOMS: atom_id res chain seq x y z
N MET A 1 59.77 19.20 -29.72
CA MET A 1 58.67 18.19 -29.71
C MET A 1 58.62 17.61 -28.33
N THR A 2 57.80 18.20 -27.46
CA THR A 2 57.64 17.83 -26.06
C THR A 2 56.30 17.16 -25.93
N SER A 3 56.32 15.86 -25.69
CA SER A 3 55.13 15.03 -25.44
C SER A 3 54.60 15.38 -24.05
N VAL A 4 53.44 16.03 -24.04
CA VAL A 4 52.64 16.21 -22.82
C VAL A 4 51.95 14.91 -22.51
N GLN A 5 52.51 14.17 -21.59
CA GLN A 5 51.91 12.98 -20.98
C GLN A 5 50.83 13.45 -20.01
N SER A 6 49.57 13.40 -20.48
CA SER A 6 48.39 13.61 -19.63
C SER A 6 48.31 12.48 -18.61
N ALA A 7 48.82 12.73 -17.42
CA ALA A 7 48.58 11.85 -16.28
C ALA A 7 47.08 11.89 -15.95
N SER A 8 46.38 10.83 -16.33
CA SER A 8 45.03 10.53 -15.84
C SER A 8 45.12 10.36 -14.35
N VAL A 9 44.76 11.39 -13.62
CA VAL A 9 44.52 11.33 -12.18
C VAL A 9 43.32 10.39 -12.00
N ALA A 10 43.60 9.15 -11.72
CA ALA A 10 42.60 8.21 -11.21
C ALA A 10 42.06 8.77 -9.90
N SER A 11 40.95 9.49 -9.97
CA SER A 11 40.20 9.88 -8.79
C SER A 11 39.83 8.58 -8.05
N SER A 12 40.37 8.41 -6.85
CA SER A 12 39.93 7.40 -5.88
C SER A 12 38.48 7.73 -5.46
N GLY A 13 37.56 7.56 -6.42
CA GLY A 13 36.16 7.87 -6.27
C GLY A 13 35.56 6.93 -5.22
N SER A 14 35.16 7.50 -4.12
CA SER A 14 34.24 6.83 -3.22
C SER A 14 33.07 6.33 -4.02
N LEU A 15 32.85 5.00 -4.02
CA LEU A 15 31.73 4.36 -4.72
C LEU A 15 30.43 5.10 -4.40
N THR A 16 29.67 5.44 -5.41
CA THR A 16 28.34 6.01 -5.24
C THR A 16 27.46 5.06 -4.45
N ARG A 17 26.40 5.58 -3.83
CA ARG A 17 25.47 4.77 -3.04
C ARG A 17 24.89 3.60 -3.86
N ASN A 18 24.59 3.86 -5.13
CA ASN A 18 24.08 2.83 -6.05
C ASN A 18 25.11 1.77 -6.36
N GLU A 19 26.37 2.11 -6.62
CA GLU A 19 27.44 1.15 -6.85
C GLU A 19 27.71 0.27 -5.61
N ARG A 20 27.55 0.80 -4.42
CA ARG A 20 27.64 0.03 -3.18
C ARG A 20 26.48 -0.97 -3.05
N LEU A 21 25.25 -0.54 -3.38
CA LEU A 21 24.08 -1.42 -3.39
C LEU A 21 24.20 -2.54 -4.43
N ASP A 22 24.72 -2.22 -5.63
CA ASP A 22 24.90 -3.19 -6.71
C ASP A 22 25.95 -4.27 -6.41
N ARG A 23 26.89 -4.00 -5.49
CA ARG A 23 27.87 -4.98 -5.00
C ARG A 23 27.35 -5.89 -3.92
N LEU A 24 26.21 -5.54 -3.28
CA LEU A 24 25.63 -6.37 -2.24
C LEU A 24 24.91 -7.57 -2.86
N PRO A 25 25.22 -8.80 -2.43
CA PRO A 25 24.42 -9.95 -2.81
C PRO A 25 23.00 -9.80 -2.23
N PHE A 26 22.02 -10.40 -2.91
CA PHE A 26 20.66 -10.50 -2.37
C PHE A 26 20.70 -11.21 -1.02
N ASN A 27 20.39 -10.49 0.04
CA ASN A 27 20.55 -10.97 1.40
C ASN A 27 19.19 -11.04 2.16
N LYS A 28 19.26 -11.51 3.41
CA LYS A 28 18.09 -11.64 4.29
C LYS A 28 17.37 -10.30 4.51
N ALA A 29 18.07 -9.16 4.46
CA ALA A 29 17.46 -7.84 4.64
C ALA A 29 16.55 -7.46 3.47
N HIS A 30 16.98 -7.71 2.23
CA HIS A 30 16.15 -7.48 1.03
C HIS A 30 14.89 -8.35 1.05
N ARG A 31 15.03 -9.64 1.44
CA ARG A 31 13.88 -10.54 1.59
C ARG A 31 12.92 -10.08 2.69
N LYS A 32 13.45 -9.64 3.84
CA LYS A 32 12.64 -9.12 4.94
C LYS A 32 11.87 -7.86 4.51
N LEU A 33 12.52 -6.95 3.79
CA LEU A 33 11.88 -5.75 3.26
C LEU A 33 10.76 -6.10 2.28
N LEU A 34 11.04 -7.00 1.31
CA LEU A 34 10.05 -7.42 0.33
C LEU A 34 8.84 -8.09 0.99
N VAL A 35 9.06 -9.02 1.93
CA VAL A 35 7.96 -9.71 2.61
C VAL A 35 7.17 -8.74 3.49
N ALA A 36 7.84 -7.87 4.25
CA ALA A 36 7.15 -6.90 5.10
C ALA A 36 6.30 -5.91 4.28
N SER A 37 6.86 -5.36 3.18
CA SER A 37 6.11 -4.50 2.27
C SER A 37 5.01 -5.27 1.52
N GLY A 38 5.29 -6.51 1.12
CA GLY A 38 4.33 -7.37 0.44
C GLY A 38 3.13 -7.75 1.30
N ILE A 39 3.34 -7.98 2.60
CA ILE A 39 2.23 -8.22 3.53
C ILE A 39 1.32 -6.98 3.59
N GLY A 40 1.88 -5.77 3.75
CA GLY A 40 1.09 -4.54 3.67
C GLY A 40 0.29 -4.47 2.36
N TRP A 41 0.96 -4.68 1.23
CA TRP A 41 0.36 -4.69 -0.11
C TRP A 41 -0.79 -5.70 -0.25
N ALA A 42 -0.67 -6.88 0.38
CA ALA A 42 -1.72 -7.89 0.40
C ALA A 42 -2.92 -7.46 1.25
N PHE A 43 -2.68 -6.79 2.40
CA PHE A 43 -3.76 -6.24 3.22
C PHE A 43 -4.52 -5.13 2.51
N ASP A 44 -3.82 -4.26 1.78
CA ASP A 44 -4.42 -3.21 0.95
C ASP A 44 -5.35 -3.80 -0.12
N ALA A 45 -4.85 -4.78 -0.86
CA ALA A 45 -5.62 -5.49 -1.87
C ALA A 45 -6.83 -6.22 -1.27
N MET A 46 -6.65 -6.82 -0.10
CA MET A 46 -7.72 -7.48 0.64
C MET A 46 -8.81 -6.48 1.05
N ASP A 47 -8.46 -5.30 1.56
CA ASP A 47 -9.42 -4.26 1.92
C ASP A 47 -10.23 -3.81 0.70
N VAL A 48 -9.56 -3.51 -0.42
CA VAL A 48 -10.22 -3.14 -1.68
C VAL A 48 -11.16 -4.23 -2.15
N GLY A 49 -10.76 -5.50 -2.04
CA GLY A 49 -11.59 -6.65 -2.41
C GLY A 49 -12.79 -6.85 -1.49
N LEU A 50 -12.59 -6.73 -0.17
CA LEU A 50 -13.64 -6.96 0.83
C LEU A 50 -14.72 -5.87 0.85
N VAL A 51 -14.38 -4.64 0.43
CA VAL A 51 -15.32 -3.51 0.53
C VAL A 51 -16.67 -3.78 -0.11
N SER A 52 -16.68 -4.44 -1.26
CA SER A 52 -17.94 -4.76 -1.96
C SER A 52 -18.82 -5.70 -1.16
N PHE A 53 -18.23 -6.71 -0.52
CA PHE A 53 -18.95 -7.65 0.35
C PHE A 53 -19.45 -6.98 1.63
N VAL A 54 -18.60 -6.15 2.26
CA VAL A 54 -18.95 -5.42 3.48
C VAL A 54 -20.08 -4.42 3.22
N VAL A 55 -20.02 -3.66 2.11
CA VAL A 55 -21.08 -2.71 1.74
C VAL A 55 -22.39 -3.45 1.42
N ALA A 56 -22.31 -4.62 0.79
CA ALA A 56 -23.50 -5.45 0.55
C ALA A 56 -24.14 -5.94 1.87
N ALA A 57 -23.32 -6.39 2.83
CA ALA A 57 -23.78 -6.83 4.13
C ALA A 57 -24.41 -5.66 4.94
N ILE A 58 -23.73 -4.51 5.03
CA ILE A 58 -24.25 -3.31 5.73
C ILE A 58 -25.57 -2.83 5.08
N ALA A 59 -25.68 -2.95 3.77
CA ALA A 59 -26.87 -2.52 3.06
C ALA A 59 -28.08 -3.46 3.24
N ALA A 60 -27.84 -4.70 3.69
CA ALA A 60 -28.88 -5.64 4.08
C ALA A 60 -29.34 -5.43 5.54
N ASP A 61 -28.56 -4.70 6.35
CA ASP A 61 -28.89 -4.40 7.73
C ASP A 61 -30.05 -3.39 7.80
N PRO A 62 -31.16 -3.72 8.52
CA PRO A 62 -32.30 -2.83 8.71
C PRO A 62 -31.95 -1.48 9.35
N HIS A 63 -30.87 -1.42 10.13
CA HIS A 63 -30.40 -0.19 10.78
C HIS A 63 -29.84 0.83 9.79
N PHE A 64 -29.12 0.36 8.78
CA PHE A 64 -28.51 1.24 7.79
C PHE A 64 -29.41 1.51 6.60
N ASN A 65 -30.16 0.49 6.13
CA ASN A 65 -31.10 0.57 5.00
C ASN A 65 -30.61 1.46 3.84
N LEU A 66 -29.37 1.21 3.40
CA LEU A 66 -28.68 2.06 2.43
C LEU A 66 -29.38 2.04 1.07
N THR A 67 -29.67 3.19 0.53
CA THR A 67 -30.12 3.35 -0.85
C THR A 67 -29.01 2.96 -1.84
N PRO A 68 -29.35 2.60 -3.11
CA PRO A 68 -28.35 2.31 -4.14
C PRO A 68 -27.32 3.45 -4.34
N THR A 69 -27.79 4.69 -4.19
CA THR A 69 -26.94 5.88 -4.31
C THR A 69 -25.92 5.97 -3.16
N GLU A 70 -26.36 5.72 -1.91
CA GLU A 70 -25.47 5.73 -0.74
C GLU A 70 -24.44 4.62 -0.80
N LYS A 71 -24.81 3.42 -1.26
CA LYS A 71 -23.86 2.33 -1.54
C LYS A 71 -22.78 2.77 -2.51
N SER A 72 -23.16 3.44 -3.60
CA SER A 72 -22.23 3.97 -4.59
C SER A 72 -21.31 5.02 -3.98
N TRP A 73 -21.79 5.88 -3.10
CA TRP A 73 -20.96 6.84 -2.38
C TRP A 73 -19.93 6.16 -1.47
N VAL A 74 -20.34 5.15 -0.69
CA VAL A 74 -19.43 4.42 0.20
C VAL A 74 -18.32 3.72 -0.59
N LEU A 75 -18.63 3.17 -1.76
CA LEU A 75 -17.64 2.55 -2.64
C LEU A 75 -16.71 3.59 -3.27
N SER A 76 -17.25 4.72 -3.76
CA SER A 76 -16.52 5.71 -4.54
C SER A 76 -15.62 6.60 -3.69
N ILE A 77 -16.03 6.96 -2.46
CA ILE A 77 -15.29 7.87 -1.61
C ILE A 77 -13.89 7.35 -1.25
N GLY A 78 -13.75 6.03 -1.13
CA GLY A 78 -12.46 5.38 -0.94
C GLY A 78 -11.48 5.65 -2.07
N PHE A 79 -11.95 5.59 -3.33
CA PHE A 79 -11.11 5.91 -4.50
C PHE A 79 -10.74 7.40 -4.57
N VAL A 80 -11.64 8.29 -4.15
CA VAL A 80 -11.30 9.72 -4.00
C VAL A 80 -10.19 9.90 -2.96
N GLY A 81 -10.31 9.21 -1.81
CA GLY A 81 -9.26 9.17 -0.80
C GLY A 81 -7.93 8.65 -1.37
N MET A 82 -7.96 7.55 -2.13
CA MET A 82 -6.76 6.98 -2.76
C MET A 82 -6.09 7.97 -3.72
N ALA A 83 -6.85 8.66 -4.54
CA ALA A 83 -6.30 9.67 -5.48
C ALA A 83 -5.62 10.82 -4.73
N ILE A 84 -6.24 11.34 -3.68
CA ILE A 84 -5.67 12.40 -2.84
C ILE A 84 -4.43 11.86 -2.09
N GLY A 85 -4.53 10.66 -1.52
CA GLY A 85 -3.44 10.00 -0.80
C GLY A 85 -2.22 9.75 -1.68
N ALA A 86 -2.41 9.28 -2.91
CA ALA A 86 -1.32 9.07 -3.86
C ALA A 86 -0.60 10.39 -4.22
N ALA A 87 -1.35 11.46 -4.43
CA ALA A 87 -0.78 12.78 -4.73
C ALA A 87 0.00 13.36 -3.54
N LEU A 88 -0.53 13.25 -2.33
CA LEU A 88 0.09 13.80 -1.12
C LEU A 88 1.20 12.90 -0.56
N GLY A 89 1.03 11.58 -0.66
CA GLY A 89 1.93 10.59 -0.07
C GLY A 89 3.34 10.70 -0.61
N GLY A 90 3.50 10.85 -1.93
CA GLY A 90 4.81 11.08 -2.56
C GLY A 90 5.47 12.35 -2.04
N PHE A 91 4.73 13.46 -2.04
CA PHE A 91 5.25 14.76 -1.58
C PHE A 91 5.67 14.75 -0.10
N VAL A 92 4.88 14.11 0.76
CA VAL A 92 5.21 13.99 2.19
C VAL A 92 6.39 13.03 2.38
N ALA A 93 6.44 11.92 1.64
CA ALA A 93 7.52 10.94 1.72
C ALA A 93 8.88 11.52 1.34
N ASP A 94 8.92 12.44 0.38
CA ASP A 94 10.17 13.11 -0.01
C ASP A 94 10.71 14.06 1.07
N ARG A 95 9.84 14.59 1.96
CA ARG A 95 10.22 15.50 3.05
C ARG A 95 10.52 14.78 4.36
N VAL A 96 9.69 13.84 4.76
CA VAL A 96 9.74 13.17 6.08
C VAL A 96 10.46 11.83 6.02
N GLY A 97 10.62 11.29 4.82
CA GLY A 97 11.25 10.00 4.56
C GLY A 97 10.22 8.88 4.34
N ARG A 98 10.49 8.05 3.33
CA ARG A 98 9.59 7.01 2.84
C ARG A 98 9.21 5.97 3.90
N LYS A 99 10.17 5.54 4.73
CA LYS A 99 9.93 4.59 5.81
C LYS A 99 8.94 5.12 6.85
N THR A 100 9.07 6.39 7.21
CA THR A 100 8.20 7.04 8.21
C THR A 100 6.79 7.16 7.67
N VAL A 101 6.63 7.61 6.43
CA VAL A 101 5.31 7.72 5.78
C VAL A 101 4.65 6.35 5.66
N PHE A 102 5.37 5.34 5.17
CA PHE A 102 4.88 3.97 5.08
C PHE A 102 4.37 3.42 6.42
N SER A 103 5.13 3.63 7.50
CA SER A 103 4.70 3.18 8.83
C SER A 103 3.49 3.97 9.35
N ALA A 104 3.44 5.27 9.09
CA ALA A 104 2.33 6.12 9.50
C ALA A 104 1.03 5.78 8.75
N THR A 105 1.11 5.52 7.44
CA THR A 105 -0.05 5.12 6.62
C THR A 105 -0.63 3.79 7.08
N LEU A 106 0.19 2.79 7.40
CA LEU A 106 -0.28 1.53 7.97
C LEU A 106 -1.02 1.70 9.31
N VAL A 107 -0.52 2.57 10.19
CA VAL A 107 -1.20 2.86 11.47
C VAL A 107 -2.54 3.57 11.22
N ILE A 108 -2.56 4.59 10.38
CA ILE A 108 -3.79 5.33 10.02
C ILE A 108 -4.80 4.38 9.38
N PHE A 109 -4.38 3.56 8.44
CA PHE A 109 -5.19 2.55 7.79
C PHE A 109 -5.79 1.56 8.80
N GLY A 110 -4.97 0.99 9.70
CA GLY A 110 -5.44 0.06 10.72
C GLY A 110 -6.45 0.69 11.69
N LEU A 111 -6.18 1.92 12.16
CA LEU A 111 -7.09 2.65 13.05
C LEU A 111 -8.40 3.03 12.34
N ALA A 112 -8.34 3.43 11.08
CA ALA A 112 -9.52 3.79 10.30
C ALA A 112 -10.40 2.57 10.01
N ASN A 113 -9.81 1.40 9.73
CA ASN A 113 -10.55 0.14 9.59
C ASN A 113 -11.23 -0.28 10.91
N GLY A 114 -10.51 -0.16 12.05
CA GLY A 114 -11.10 -0.38 13.38
C GLY A 114 -12.25 0.59 13.67
N GLY A 115 -12.08 1.87 13.32
CA GLY A 115 -13.12 2.89 13.45
C GLY A 115 -14.32 2.63 12.54
N MET A 116 -14.10 2.09 11.33
CA MET A 116 -15.17 1.70 10.42
C MET A 116 -16.04 0.58 11.00
N ALA A 117 -15.45 -0.40 11.68
CA ALA A 117 -16.17 -1.49 12.34
C ALA A 117 -17.07 -0.99 13.49
N LEU A 118 -16.77 0.18 14.06
CA LEU A 118 -17.56 0.81 15.11
C LEU A 118 -18.51 1.89 14.57
N SER A 119 -18.66 2.01 13.26
CA SER A 119 -19.49 3.05 12.65
C SER A 119 -20.98 2.73 12.79
N TRP A 120 -21.73 3.67 13.36
CA TRP A 120 -23.19 3.60 13.53
C TRP A 120 -23.96 4.56 12.62
N SER A 121 -23.28 5.25 11.70
CA SER A 121 -23.92 6.18 10.79
C SER A 121 -23.25 6.19 9.42
N LEU A 122 -24.02 6.54 8.37
CA LEU A 122 -23.49 6.69 7.02
C LEU A 122 -22.36 7.72 6.95
N ALA A 123 -22.47 8.83 7.69
CA ALA A 123 -21.45 9.87 7.72
C ALA A 123 -20.12 9.33 8.31
N ALA A 124 -20.17 8.58 9.41
CA ALA A 124 -19.01 7.95 10.01
C ALA A 124 -18.36 6.95 9.05
N LEU A 125 -19.19 6.16 8.34
CA LEU A 125 -18.74 5.20 7.35
C LEU A 125 -18.01 5.87 6.18
N LEU A 126 -18.56 6.96 5.65
CA LEU A 126 -17.95 7.73 4.56
C LEU A 126 -16.62 8.37 4.98
N ILE A 127 -16.56 8.95 6.18
CA ILE A 127 -15.32 9.54 6.72
C ILE A 127 -14.26 8.45 6.92
N ALA A 128 -14.60 7.31 7.52
CA ALA A 128 -13.68 6.20 7.69
C ALA A 128 -13.15 5.70 6.34
N ARG A 129 -14.02 5.53 5.35
CA ARG A 129 -13.66 5.14 3.98
C ARG A 129 -12.73 6.13 3.29
N LEU A 130 -12.98 7.43 3.46
CA LEU A 130 -12.09 8.46 2.93
C LEU A 130 -10.69 8.36 3.55
N ILE A 131 -10.61 8.19 4.88
CA ILE A 131 -9.33 8.07 5.60
C ILE A 131 -8.60 6.78 5.21
N ILE A 132 -9.30 5.66 5.11
CA ILE A 132 -8.74 4.39 4.61
C ILE A 132 -8.16 4.60 3.21
N GLY A 133 -8.91 5.21 2.31
CA GLY A 133 -8.46 5.52 0.97
C GLY A 133 -7.22 6.42 0.94
N LEU A 134 -7.17 7.45 1.78
CA LEU A 134 -5.98 8.33 1.91
C LEU A 134 -4.73 7.52 2.31
N GLY A 135 -4.85 6.61 3.27
CA GLY A 135 -3.77 5.73 3.70
C GLY A 135 -3.29 4.83 2.56
N LEU A 136 -4.22 4.08 1.97
CA LEU A 136 -3.96 3.17 0.84
C LEU A 136 -3.29 3.89 -0.34
N GLY A 137 -3.84 5.03 -0.76
CA GLY A 137 -3.31 5.79 -1.88
C GLY A 137 -1.90 6.31 -1.62
N ALA A 138 -1.59 6.72 -0.39
CA ALA A 138 -0.25 7.18 -0.02
C ALA A 138 0.75 6.02 0.06
N GLU A 139 0.32 4.82 0.45
CA GLU A 139 1.17 3.65 0.61
C GLU A 139 1.71 3.12 -0.72
N LEU A 140 0.87 3.03 -1.75
CA LEU A 140 1.18 2.44 -3.04
C LEU A 140 2.49 3.01 -3.68
N PRO A 141 2.64 4.32 -3.92
CA PRO A 141 3.85 4.87 -4.51
C PRO A 141 5.06 4.80 -3.55
N VAL A 142 4.81 4.88 -2.24
CA VAL A 142 5.88 4.88 -1.23
C VAL A 142 6.50 3.49 -1.08
N ALA A 143 5.69 2.43 -1.01
CA ALA A 143 6.16 1.06 -0.88
C ALA A 143 6.92 0.58 -2.12
N SER A 144 6.39 0.82 -3.33
CA SER A 144 7.05 0.43 -4.58
C SER A 144 8.40 1.13 -4.75
N THR A 145 8.46 2.43 -4.42
CA THR A 145 9.70 3.20 -4.46
C THR A 145 10.69 2.73 -3.39
N LEU A 146 10.22 2.47 -2.17
CA LEU A 146 11.05 1.95 -1.10
C LEU A 146 11.72 0.62 -1.51
N VAL A 147 10.94 -0.33 -2.00
CA VAL A 147 11.47 -1.63 -2.48
C VAL A 147 12.45 -1.44 -3.63
N SER A 148 12.14 -0.56 -4.58
CA SER A 148 13.01 -0.31 -5.73
C SER A 148 14.34 0.38 -5.35
N GLU A 149 14.32 1.34 -4.42
CA GLU A 149 15.50 2.06 -3.97
C GLU A 149 16.49 1.20 -3.16
N PHE A 150 15.97 0.24 -2.40
CA PHE A 150 16.78 -0.68 -1.62
C PHE A 150 17.16 -1.94 -2.37
N SER A 151 16.73 -2.09 -3.63
CA SER A 151 17.05 -3.26 -4.44
C SER A 151 18.23 -3.00 -5.37
N PRO A 152 19.15 -4.00 -5.55
CA PRO A 152 20.21 -3.92 -6.53
C PRO A 152 19.64 -3.65 -7.94
N THR A 153 20.32 -2.84 -8.75
CA THR A 153 19.81 -2.41 -10.07
C THR A 153 19.42 -3.58 -10.97
N LYS A 154 20.22 -4.66 -10.96
CA LYS A 154 19.94 -5.87 -11.75
C LYS A 154 18.68 -6.63 -11.33
N GLN A 155 18.22 -6.47 -10.08
CA GLN A 155 17.11 -7.22 -9.51
C GLN A 155 15.88 -6.34 -9.23
N ARG A 156 15.98 -5.03 -9.43
CA ARG A 156 14.94 -4.05 -9.11
C ARG A 156 13.60 -4.40 -9.74
N GLY A 157 13.57 -4.69 -11.04
CA GLY A 157 12.34 -5.09 -11.73
C GLY A 157 11.72 -6.37 -11.16
N ARG A 158 12.56 -7.39 -10.87
CA ARG A 158 12.07 -8.63 -10.26
C ARG A 158 11.47 -8.41 -8.87
N MET A 159 12.08 -7.54 -8.06
CA MET A 159 11.58 -7.21 -6.73
C MET A 159 10.25 -6.47 -6.79
N THR A 160 10.08 -5.56 -7.74
CA THR A 160 8.81 -4.86 -7.96
C THR A 160 7.72 -5.83 -8.41
N VAL A 161 8.00 -6.73 -9.36
CA VAL A 161 7.03 -7.74 -9.80
C VAL A 161 6.64 -8.69 -8.67
N LEU A 162 7.60 -9.09 -7.83
CA LEU A 162 7.32 -9.90 -6.65
C LEU A 162 6.47 -9.14 -5.61
N LEU A 163 6.69 -7.85 -5.44
CA LEU A 163 5.84 -7.02 -4.59
C LEU A 163 4.40 -6.97 -5.13
N GLU A 164 4.24 -6.73 -6.43
CA GLU A 164 2.93 -6.71 -7.09
C GLU A 164 2.18 -8.05 -6.99
N SER A 165 2.89 -9.18 -6.96
CA SER A 165 2.23 -10.48 -6.80
C SER A 165 1.54 -10.67 -5.43
N PHE A 166 1.93 -9.93 -4.40
CA PHE A 166 1.19 -9.90 -3.13
C PHE A 166 -0.21 -9.28 -3.25
N TRP A 167 -0.42 -8.41 -4.24
CA TRP A 167 -1.74 -7.88 -4.56
C TRP A 167 -2.73 -8.98 -4.93
N ALA A 168 -2.30 -9.92 -5.77
CA ALA A 168 -3.11 -11.09 -6.13
C ALA A 168 -3.42 -11.98 -4.93
N VAL A 169 -2.46 -12.15 -4.02
CA VAL A 169 -2.68 -12.91 -2.77
C VAL A 169 -3.77 -12.23 -1.93
N GLY A 170 -3.74 -10.90 -1.79
CA GLY A 170 -4.76 -10.13 -1.06
C GLY A 170 -6.16 -10.33 -1.64
N TRP A 171 -6.30 -10.27 -2.98
CA TRP A 171 -7.57 -10.54 -3.66
C TRP A 171 -8.09 -11.97 -3.43
N ILE A 172 -7.21 -12.98 -3.46
CA ILE A 172 -7.58 -14.36 -3.18
C ILE A 172 -8.09 -14.50 -1.75
N VAL A 173 -7.40 -13.90 -0.78
CA VAL A 173 -7.82 -13.91 0.63
C VAL A 173 -9.17 -13.21 0.79
N ALA A 174 -9.36 -12.03 0.16
CA ALA A 174 -10.64 -11.32 0.17
C ALA A 174 -11.79 -12.18 -0.39
N ALA A 175 -11.55 -12.86 -1.51
CA ALA A 175 -12.54 -13.75 -2.11
C ALA A 175 -12.89 -14.94 -1.19
N CYS A 176 -11.89 -15.54 -0.54
CA CYS A 176 -12.10 -16.60 0.45
C CYS A 176 -12.92 -16.11 1.65
N ILE A 177 -12.60 -14.95 2.20
CA ILE A 177 -13.37 -14.37 3.30
C ILE A 177 -14.80 -14.05 2.85
N GLY A 178 -14.96 -13.42 1.68
CA GLY A 178 -16.26 -13.11 1.11
C GLY A 178 -17.14 -14.33 0.87
N TYR A 179 -16.53 -15.45 0.50
CA TYR A 179 -17.26 -16.68 0.21
C TYR A 179 -17.56 -17.52 1.47
N PHE A 180 -16.58 -17.69 2.37
CA PHE A 180 -16.72 -18.63 3.49
C PHE A 180 -17.18 -17.97 4.80
N VAL A 181 -16.84 -16.70 5.04
CA VAL A 181 -17.12 -16.03 6.30
C VAL A 181 -18.44 -15.26 6.23
N ILE A 182 -18.60 -14.39 5.24
CA ILE A 182 -19.75 -13.48 5.19
C ILE A 182 -21.09 -14.20 5.09
N PRO A 183 -21.28 -15.26 4.24
CA PRO A 183 -22.56 -15.97 4.19
C PRO A 183 -22.90 -16.75 5.47
N ASN A 184 -21.88 -17.21 6.20
CA ASN A 184 -22.07 -18.01 7.42
C ASN A 184 -22.29 -17.14 8.67
N THR A 185 -22.11 -15.85 8.58
CA THR A 185 -22.39 -14.88 9.66
C THR A 185 -23.78 -14.27 9.54
N GLY A 186 -24.69 -14.88 8.77
CA GLY A 186 -26.03 -14.39 8.45
C GLY A 186 -27.01 -14.22 9.61
N ASP A 187 -26.56 -14.39 10.85
CA ASP A 187 -27.29 -14.02 12.06
C ASP A 187 -26.65 -12.80 12.74
N TRP A 188 -26.61 -11.68 12.01
CA TRP A 188 -26.42 -10.37 12.64
C TRP A 188 -27.78 -9.88 13.18
N GLY A 189 -28.39 -10.67 14.05
CA GLY A 189 -29.59 -10.33 14.77
C GLY A 189 -29.30 -9.77 16.15
#